data_b8df94d3e0527a340e22713418214d07
#
_entry.id   b8df94d3e0527a340e22713418214d07
#
_cell.length_a   1.000
_cell.length_b   1.000
_cell.length_c   1.000
_cell.angle_alpha   90.00
_cell.angle_beta   90.00
_cell.angle_gamma   90.00
#
_symmetry.space_group_name_H-M   'P 1'
#
loop_
_entity.id
_entity.type
_entity.pdbx_description
1 polymer ?
#
loop_
_entity_poly.entity_id
_entity_poly.type
_entity_poly.pdbx_seq_one_letter_code
_entity_poly.pdbx_strand_id
1 'polypeptide(L)'
;MKVVIPVAGQGTRLRPHTHTVPKAMLHVAGKTIIEYILDEVYAVEPDEYIFIIGYLGDKLRPFLEKKITKPVRFVVQGETLGIAHALHQARDYLKDDPFLIVLGDTIFQADLGRIVKKGVSAIGVRVVDDPRRFGVVVLDGERVMKLVEKPQAPVSTLAIAGVYYISDPGLLVDSISRVVEGDIKTRGEYQLTDALQLMVEAGHDIETFPIEGWFDCGEPSALLETNRALLARVEEVPKRPGSIIIPPVWIDESAAIQNSIIGPNVSAAGGAIIKDSIVRDSIVSEYAAVEALILQGSIIGDRATAQGRPASLNVGDSSQVELA
;
A
#
# COMPACT_ATOMS: atom_id res chain seq x y z
N MET A 1 -17.52 12.78 -8.94
CA MET A 1 -16.16 13.04 -8.40
C MET A 1 -15.19 11.99 -8.92
N LYS A 2 -13.95 12.38 -9.23
CA LYS A 2 -12.89 11.47 -9.70
C LYS A 2 -12.05 10.97 -8.53
N VAL A 3 -11.45 9.79 -8.68
CA VAL A 3 -10.42 9.27 -7.76
C VAL A 3 -9.15 9.00 -8.56
N VAL A 4 -8.03 9.59 -8.14
CA VAL A 4 -6.73 9.50 -8.80
C VAL A 4 -5.79 8.65 -7.97
N ILE A 5 -5.26 7.59 -8.54
CA ILE A 5 -4.42 6.62 -7.82
C ILE A 5 -3.10 6.45 -8.57
N PRO A 6 -2.02 7.14 -8.13
CA PRO A 6 -0.69 6.92 -8.65
C PRO A 6 -0.16 5.54 -8.21
N VAL A 7 0.13 4.67 -9.18
CA VAL A 7 0.64 3.31 -8.99
C VAL A 7 1.84 3.00 -9.91
N ALA A 8 2.54 4.05 -10.36
CA ALA A 8 3.68 3.93 -11.27
C ALA A 8 4.99 3.50 -10.58
N GLY A 9 5.04 3.46 -9.26
CA GLY A 9 6.24 3.16 -8.48
C GLY A 9 6.76 1.74 -8.71
N GLN A 10 8.09 1.58 -8.84
CA GLN A 10 8.72 0.28 -9.09
C GLN A 10 8.76 -0.66 -7.87
N GLY A 11 8.54 -0.15 -6.65
CA GLY A 11 8.60 -0.95 -5.44
C GLY A 11 9.96 -1.60 -5.16
N THR A 12 11.06 -0.91 -5.44
CA THR A 12 12.43 -1.48 -5.40
C THR A 12 12.82 -2.08 -4.06
N ARG A 13 12.31 -1.53 -2.94
CA ARG A 13 12.54 -2.05 -1.58
C ARG A 13 11.87 -3.41 -1.31
N LEU A 14 10.86 -3.76 -2.12
CA LEU A 14 10.12 -5.03 -2.03
C LEU A 14 10.65 -6.11 -2.99
N ARG A 15 11.74 -5.83 -3.69
CA ARG A 15 12.39 -6.88 -4.51
C ARG A 15 12.87 -8.02 -3.63
N PRO A 16 12.74 -9.29 -4.08
CA PRO A 16 12.43 -9.72 -5.46
C PRO A 16 10.94 -9.76 -5.85
N HIS A 17 10.00 -9.58 -4.93
CA HIS A 17 8.55 -9.75 -5.17
C HIS A 17 8.03 -8.83 -6.28
N THR A 18 8.55 -7.62 -6.36
CA THR A 18 8.14 -6.61 -7.35
C THR A 18 8.88 -6.67 -8.69
N HIS A 19 9.64 -7.72 -8.96
CA HIS A 19 10.21 -7.94 -10.31
C HIS A 19 9.14 -8.35 -11.33
N THR A 20 8.14 -9.08 -10.88
CA THR A 20 7.11 -9.65 -11.77
C THR A 20 5.70 -9.24 -11.43
N VAL A 21 5.47 -8.69 -10.23
CA VAL A 21 4.16 -8.26 -9.74
C VAL A 21 4.22 -6.77 -9.38
N PRO A 22 3.28 -5.92 -9.86
CA PRO A 22 3.18 -4.54 -9.42
C PRO A 22 3.02 -4.47 -7.89
N LYS A 23 3.67 -3.50 -7.23
CA LYS A 23 3.58 -3.33 -5.77
C LYS A 23 2.12 -3.34 -5.28
N ALA A 24 1.25 -2.61 -5.96
CA ALA A 24 -0.16 -2.50 -5.62
C ALA A 24 -0.95 -3.83 -5.71
N MET A 25 -0.40 -4.84 -6.40
CA MET A 25 -0.98 -6.18 -6.52
C MET A 25 -0.40 -7.20 -5.53
N LEU A 26 0.51 -6.81 -4.65
CA LEU A 26 0.98 -7.72 -3.60
C LEU A 26 -0.15 -8.04 -2.63
N HIS A 27 -0.25 -9.31 -2.25
CA HIS A 27 -1.29 -9.81 -1.35
C HIS A 27 -0.92 -9.61 0.12
N VAL A 28 -1.90 -9.18 0.89
CA VAL A 28 -1.86 -9.12 2.36
C VAL A 28 -3.24 -9.51 2.90
N ALA A 29 -3.30 -10.38 3.89
CA ALA A 29 -4.52 -10.75 4.59
C ALA A 29 -5.74 -11.03 3.67
N GLY A 30 -5.49 -11.65 2.50
CA GLY A 30 -6.55 -12.12 1.60
C GLY A 30 -6.92 -11.21 0.44
N LYS A 31 -6.40 -9.99 0.36
CA LYS A 31 -6.63 -9.06 -0.76
C LYS A 31 -5.31 -8.47 -1.23
N THR A 32 -5.30 -7.94 -2.44
CA THR A 32 -4.19 -7.09 -2.88
C THR A 32 -4.26 -5.71 -2.22
N ILE A 33 -3.11 -5.01 -2.14
CA ILE A 33 -3.05 -3.65 -1.60
C ILE A 33 -4.08 -2.75 -2.31
N ILE A 34 -4.15 -2.83 -3.65
CA ILE A 34 -5.08 -2.00 -4.42
C ILE A 34 -6.55 -2.34 -4.15
N GLU A 35 -6.90 -3.59 -3.83
CA GLU A 35 -8.27 -3.94 -3.46
C GLU A 35 -8.69 -3.30 -2.14
N TYR A 36 -7.82 -3.24 -1.14
CA TYR A 36 -8.09 -2.50 0.09
C TYR A 36 -8.33 -1.01 -0.17
N ILE A 37 -7.53 -0.41 -1.04
CA ILE A 37 -7.70 1.00 -1.43
C ILE A 37 -9.03 1.21 -2.16
N LEU A 38 -9.39 0.32 -3.08
CA LEU A 38 -10.65 0.38 -3.82
C LEU A 38 -11.86 0.24 -2.90
N ASP A 39 -11.82 -0.67 -1.93
CA ASP A 39 -12.90 -0.85 -0.95
C ASP A 39 -13.14 0.44 -0.16
N GLU A 40 -12.06 1.13 0.26
CA GLU A 40 -12.17 2.36 1.03
C GLU A 40 -12.71 3.53 0.20
N VAL A 41 -12.20 3.71 -1.02
CA VAL A 41 -12.66 4.81 -1.89
C VAL A 41 -14.04 4.56 -2.50
N TYR A 42 -14.54 3.31 -2.49
CA TYR A 42 -15.88 2.99 -2.97
C TYR A 42 -16.98 3.72 -2.15
N ALA A 43 -16.71 4.03 -0.90
CA ALA A 43 -17.63 4.75 0.00
C ALA A 43 -18.03 6.15 -0.51
N VAL A 44 -17.25 6.76 -1.40
CA VAL A 44 -17.57 8.07 -2.00
C VAL A 44 -18.18 7.98 -3.40
N GLU A 45 -18.52 6.79 -3.85
CA GLU A 45 -19.18 6.51 -5.14
C GLU A 45 -18.54 7.27 -6.32
N PRO A 46 -17.25 7.00 -6.66
CA PRO A 46 -16.58 7.72 -7.74
C PRO A 46 -17.28 7.56 -9.08
N ASP A 47 -17.29 8.64 -9.88
CA ASP A 47 -17.79 8.60 -11.26
C ASP A 47 -16.74 8.05 -12.22
N GLU A 48 -15.47 8.30 -11.95
CA GLU A 48 -14.32 7.86 -12.75
C GLU A 48 -13.09 7.59 -11.86
N TYR A 49 -12.34 6.54 -12.20
CA TYR A 49 -11.03 6.26 -11.64
C TYR A 49 -9.93 6.62 -12.65
N ILE A 50 -8.89 7.31 -12.19
CA ILE A 50 -7.71 7.64 -12.97
C ILE A 50 -6.50 6.97 -12.33
N PHE A 51 -5.96 5.94 -12.97
CA PHE A 51 -4.74 5.28 -12.53
C PHE A 51 -3.54 5.83 -13.28
N ILE A 52 -2.54 6.32 -12.55
CA ILE A 52 -1.27 6.71 -13.16
C ILE A 52 -0.34 5.52 -13.03
N ILE A 53 -0.16 4.81 -14.14
CA ILE A 53 0.58 3.55 -14.23
C ILE A 53 1.99 3.77 -14.79
N GLY A 54 2.90 2.85 -14.50
CA GLY A 54 4.27 2.86 -14.99
C GLY A 54 4.79 1.44 -15.14
N TYR A 55 5.83 1.10 -14.41
CA TYR A 55 6.43 -0.22 -14.39
C TYR A 55 5.38 -1.32 -14.10
N LEU A 56 5.30 -2.34 -14.94
CA LEU A 56 4.30 -3.42 -14.90
C LEU A 56 2.84 -2.97 -14.98
N GLY A 57 2.57 -1.76 -15.50
CA GLY A 57 1.19 -1.26 -15.68
C GLY A 57 0.34 -2.12 -16.62
N ASP A 58 0.96 -2.86 -17.55
CA ASP A 58 0.34 -3.85 -18.43
C ASP A 58 -0.33 -5.00 -17.66
N LYS A 59 0.22 -5.37 -16.50
CA LYS A 59 -0.38 -6.39 -15.60
C LYS A 59 -1.49 -5.81 -14.72
N LEU A 60 -1.33 -4.57 -14.27
CA LEU A 60 -2.30 -3.92 -13.39
C LEU A 60 -3.59 -3.54 -14.14
N ARG A 61 -3.47 -3.08 -15.39
CA ARG A 61 -4.63 -2.65 -16.19
C ARG A 61 -5.72 -3.71 -16.30
N PRO A 62 -5.48 -4.93 -16.80
CA PRO A 62 -6.54 -5.94 -16.95
C PRO A 62 -7.12 -6.39 -15.60
N PHE A 63 -6.34 -6.34 -14.53
CA PHE A 63 -6.83 -6.61 -13.19
C PHE A 63 -7.85 -5.57 -12.74
N LEU A 64 -7.54 -4.27 -12.91
CA LEU A 64 -8.43 -3.17 -12.53
C LEU A 64 -9.68 -3.10 -13.40
N GLU A 65 -9.56 -3.28 -14.72
CA GLU A 65 -10.69 -3.32 -15.65
C GLU A 65 -11.70 -4.44 -15.33
N LYS A 66 -11.22 -5.56 -14.77
CA LYS A 66 -12.08 -6.64 -14.30
C LYS A 66 -12.79 -6.33 -12.98
N LYS A 67 -12.15 -5.57 -12.09
CA LYS A 67 -12.63 -5.27 -10.73
C LYS A 67 -13.55 -4.07 -10.66
N ILE A 68 -13.34 -3.07 -11.51
CA ILE A 68 -14.02 -1.79 -11.46
C ILE A 68 -15.07 -1.73 -12.57
N THR A 69 -16.33 -1.47 -12.19
CA THR A 69 -17.45 -1.34 -13.13
C THR A 69 -17.67 0.10 -13.61
N LYS A 70 -17.09 1.07 -12.94
CA LYS A 70 -17.12 2.49 -13.30
C LYS A 70 -16.08 2.81 -14.38
N PRO A 71 -16.18 3.95 -15.08
CA PRO A 71 -15.15 4.41 -16.01
C PRO A 71 -13.75 4.40 -15.40
N VAL A 72 -12.80 3.82 -16.11
CA VAL A 72 -11.38 3.75 -15.70
C VAL A 72 -10.51 4.35 -16.79
N ARG A 73 -9.65 5.29 -16.40
CA ARG A 73 -8.64 5.89 -17.26
C ARG A 73 -7.25 5.51 -16.80
N PHE A 74 -6.39 5.18 -17.75
CA PHE A 74 -4.99 4.90 -17.47
C PHE A 74 -4.11 5.97 -18.12
N VAL A 75 -3.27 6.60 -17.30
CA VAL A 75 -2.27 7.57 -17.74
C VAL A 75 -0.89 6.96 -17.48
N VAL A 76 -0.01 7.02 -18.47
CA VAL A 76 1.33 6.43 -18.33
C VAL A 76 2.31 7.46 -17.81
N GLN A 77 2.99 7.14 -16.71
CA GLN A 77 4.17 7.85 -16.25
C GLN A 77 5.42 7.09 -16.76
N GLY A 78 6.11 7.66 -17.75
CA GLY A 78 7.29 7.02 -18.34
C GLY A 78 8.48 6.94 -17.37
N GLU A 79 8.81 8.06 -16.73
CA GLU A 79 9.88 8.16 -15.74
C GLU A 79 9.28 8.42 -14.34
N THR A 80 9.75 7.69 -13.34
CA THR A 80 9.29 7.85 -11.95
C THR A 80 10.05 8.98 -11.26
N LEU A 81 9.63 10.23 -11.53
CA LEU A 81 10.26 11.45 -11.04
C LEU A 81 9.52 12.09 -9.83
N GLY A 82 8.65 11.35 -9.17
CA GLY A 82 7.89 11.81 -8.01
C GLY A 82 6.38 11.92 -8.27
N ILE A 83 5.62 12.18 -7.19
CA ILE A 83 4.15 12.17 -7.22
C ILE A 83 3.60 13.37 -8.00
N ALA A 84 4.18 14.57 -7.84
CA ALA A 84 3.76 15.73 -8.62
C ALA A 84 3.98 15.51 -10.12
N HIS A 85 5.09 14.86 -10.52
CA HIS A 85 5.32 14.49 -11.91
C HIS A 85 4.26 13.49 -12.41
N ALA A 86 3.89 12.50 -11.60
CA ALA A 86 2.82 11.56 -11.95
C ALA A 86 1.50 12.31 -12.23
N LEU A 87 1.08 13.18 -11.33
CA LEU A 87 -0.15 13.96 -11.47
C LEU A 87 -0.07 14.93 -12.65
N HIS A 88 1.11 15.49 -12.95
CA HIS A 88 1.33 16.36 -14.12
C HIS A 88 1.05 15.61 -15.43
N GLN A 89 1.35 14.30 -15.53
CA GLN A 89 0.98 13.51 -16.70
C GLN A 89 -0.55 13.40 -16.89
N ALA A 90 -1.30 13.45 -15.78
CA ALA A 90 -2.75 13.36 -15.79
C ALA A 90 -3.48 14.71 -15.80
N ARG A 91 -2.76 15.85 -15.80
CA ARG A 91 -3.29 17.21 -15.57
C ARG A 91 -4.49 17.59 -16.43
N ASP A 92 -4.56 17.10 -17.67
CA ASP A 92 -5.66 17.43 -18.59
C ASP A 92 -6.99 16.80 -18.18
N TYR A 93 -6.96 15.78 -17.30
CA TYR A 93 -8.13 15.11 -16.76
C TYR A 93 -8.51 15.57 -15.35
N LEU A 94 -7.70 16.49 -14.75
CA LEU A 94 -7.82 16.91 -13.35
C LEU A 94 -8.36 18.34 -13.17
N LYS A 95 -8.70 19.08 -14.24
CA LYS A 95 -8.96 20.52 -14.17
C LYS A 95 -10.36 20.91 -13.67
N ASP A 96 -11.37 20.05 -13.89
CA ASP A 96 -12.74 20.54 -13.86
C ASP A 96 -13.50 20.29 -12.56
N ASP A 97 -13.28 19.15 -11.91
CA ASP A 97 -14.08 18.72 -10.75
C ASP A 97 -13.20 18.39 -9.54
N PRO A 98 -13.69 18.62 -8.31
CA PRO A 98 -13.03 18.13 -7.11
C PRO A 98 -12.73 16.63 -7.19
N PHE A 99 -11.59 16.21 -6.65
CA PHE A 99 -11.17 14.81 -6.70
C PHE A 99 -10.39 14.38 -5.46
N LEU A 100 -10.32 13.06 -5.29
CA LEU A 100 -9.45 12.43 -4.30
C LEU A 100 -8.13 11.98 -4.96
N ILE A 101 -7.02 12.18 -4.28
CA ILE A 101 -5.75 11.51 -4.58
C ILE A 101 -5.53 10.48 -3.48
N VAL A 102 -5.25 9.24 -3.88
CA VAL A 102 -4.92 8.16 -2.95
C VAL A 102 -3.66 7.46 -3.44
N LEU A 103 -2.62 7.45 -2.64
CA LEU A 103 -1.38 6.77 -3.01
C LEU A 103 -1.57 5.25 -3.03
N GLY A 104 -1.12 4.60 -4.10
CA GLY A 104 -1.37 3.19 -4.38
C GLY A 104 -0.52 2.19 -3.60
N ASP A 105 0.12 2.63 -2.52
CA ASP A 105 1.03 1.82 -1.71
C ASP A 105 0.73 1.86 -0.21
N THR A 106 -0.38 2.49 0.17
CA THR A 106 -0.78 2.66 1.57
C THR A 106 -2.22 2.17 1.76
N ILE A 107 -2.43 1.20 2.62
CA ILE A 107 -3.76 0.79 3.07
C ILE A 107 -4.15 1.71 4.22
N PHE A 108 -5.36 2.26 4.16
CA PHE A 108 -5.84 3.23 5.13
C PHE A 108 -7.32 3.02 5.47
N GLN A 109 -7.79 3.69 6.54
CA GLN A 109 -9.20 3.79 6.90
C GLN A 109 -9.53 5.23 7.28
N ALA A 110 -10.58 5.80 6.67
CA ALA A 110 -11.03 7.16 6.93
C ALA A 110 -12.50 7.34 6.53
N ASP A 111 -13.20 8.25 7.18
CA ASP A 111 -14.54 8.69 6.75
C ASP A 111 -14.43 9.66 5.56
N LEU A 112 -14.14 9.11 4.37
CA LEU A 112 -14.02 9.89 3.14
C LEU A 112 -15.33 10.62 2.78
N GLY A 113 -16.48 10.03 3.08
CA GLY A 113 -17.78 10.63 2.81
C GLY A 113 -17.98 11.95 3.53
N ARG A 114 -17.56 12.04 4.80
CA ARG A 114 -17.58 13.27 5.59
C ARG A 114 -16.67 14.35 5.00
N ILE A 115 -15.48 13.95 4.57
CA ILE A 115 -14.45 14.86 4.03
C ILE A 115 -14.93 15.48 2.71
N VAL A 116 -15.39 14.65 1.79
CA VAL A 116 -15.94 15.09 0.50
C VAL A 116 -17.14 16.02 0.70
N LYS A 117 -18.05 15.69 1.62
CA LYS A 117 -19.24 16.50 1.92
C LYS A 117 -18.89 17.86 2.47
N LYS A 118 -17.77 18.01 3.19
CA LYS A 118 -17.31 19.30 3.73
C LYS A 118 -16.89 20.26 2.60
N GLY A 119 -16.37 19.74 1.48
CA GLY A 119 -16.04 20.51 0.28
C GLY A 119 -14.82 21.43 0.41
N VAL A 120 -13.97 21.25 1.42
CA VAL A 120 -12.73 21.99 1.65
C VAL A 120 -11.55 21.07 1.38
N SER A 121 -10.51 21.53 0.69
CA SER A 121 -9.29 20.74 0.46
C SER A 121 -8.74 20.21 1.78
N ALA A 122 -8.41 18.92 1.82
CA ALA A 122 -8.01 18.28 3.07
C ALA A 122 -6.95 17.19 2.85
N ILE A 123 -6.05 17.06 3.81
CA ILE A 123 -4.95 16.10 3.80
C ILE A 123 -5.14 15.10 4.93
N GLY A 124 -5.12 13.81 4.60
CA GLY A 124 -5.11 12.73 5.58
C GLY A 124 -3.78 12.69 6.34
N VAL A 125 -3.87 12.74 7.67
CA VAL A 125 -2.68 12.78 8.53
C VAL A 125 -2.75 11.73 9.64
N ARG A 126 -1.57 11.33 10.11
CA ARG A 126 -1.42 10.48 11.30
C ARG A 126 -0.27 10.97 12.15
N VAL A 127 -0.45 10.89 13.47
CA VAL A 127 0.65 11.13 14.42
C VAL A 127 1.61 9.95 14.37
N VAL A 128 2.91 10.25 14.22
CA VAL A 128 4.00 9.28 14.19
C VAL A 128 5.12 9.67 15.15
N ASP A 129 5.85 8.67 15.65
CA ASP A 129 7.00 8.91 16.53
C ASP A 129 8.20 9.48 15.78
N ASP A 130 8.47 8.99 14.57
CA ASP A 130 9.54 9.47 13.70
C ASP A 130 9.00 9.98 12.35
N PRO A 131 8.86 11.31 12.17
CA PRO A 131 8.30 11.90 10.96
C PRO A 131 9.29 12.02 9.80
N ARG A 132 10.59 11.73 10.00
CA ARG A 132 11.65 12.00 9.01
C ARG A 132 11.51 11.26 7.69
N ARG A 133 10.69 10.21 7.66
CA ARG A 133 10.42 9.38 6.46
C ARG A 133 9.25 9.88 5.62
N PHE A 134 8.48 10.84 6.11
CA PHE A 134 7.20 11.27 5.53
C PHE A 134 7.19 12.77 5.25
N GLY A 135 6.31 13.20 4.36
CA GLY A 135 5.85 14.58 4.35
C GLY A 135 5.11 14.88 5.66
N VAL A 136 5.29 16.06 6.21
CA VAL A 136 4.64 16.48 7.45
C VAL A 136 3.89 17.78 7.29
N VAL A 137 2.86 17.95 8.12
CA VAL A 137 2.01 19.15 8.16
C VAL A 137 2.25 19.93 9.45
N VAL A 138 2.44 21.23 9.34
CA VAL A 138 2.44 22.18 10.45
C VAL A 138 1.13 22.94 10.42
N LEU A 139 0.42 22.98 11.54
CA LEU A 139 -0.90 23.61 11.67
C LEU A 139 -0.82 24.94 12.42
N ASP A 140 -1.74 25.86 12.09
CA ASP A 140 -2.19 26.96 12.93
C ASP A 140 -3.69 26.77 13.18
N GLY A 141 -4.04 26.34 14.40
CA GLY A 141 -5.38 25.83 14.67
C GLY A 141 -5.68 24.56 13.85
N GLU A 142 -6.73 24.62 13.01
CA GLU A 142 -7.12 23.52 12.10
C GLU A 142 -6.54 23.66 10.69
N ARG A 143 -5.93 24.80 10.37
CA ARG A 143 -5.44 25.12 9.02
C ARG A 143 -3.99 24.68 8.82
N VAL A 144 -3.71 24.19 7.64
CA VAL A 144 -2.35 23.89 7.21
C VAL A 144 -1.60 25.19 6.93
N MET A 145 -0.54 25.44 7.71
CA MET A 145 0.35 26.60 7.51
C MET A 145 1.58 26.24 6.68
N LYS A 146 2.08 25.02 6.85
CA LYS A 146 3.29 24.60 6.17
C LYS A 146 3.30 23.10 5.94
N LEU A 147 3.79 22.70 4.77
CA LEU A 147 4.10 21.31 4.44
C LEU A 147 5.60 21.16 4.21
N VAL A 148 6.20 20.11 4.74
CA VAL A 148 7.64 19.85 4.62
C VAL A 148 7.86 18.38 4.28
N GLU A 149 8.49 18.12 3.14
CA GLU A 149 8.82 16.78 2.70
C GLU A 149 10.04 16.24 3.43
N LYS A 150 9.88 15.11 4.13
CA LYS A 150 10.95 14.36 4.84
C LYS A 150 11.92 15.29 5.58
N PRO A 151 11.48 16.02 6.61
CA PRO A 151 12.29 17.01 7.30
C PRO A 151 13.52 16.35 7.96
N GLN A 152 14.66 17.02 7.90
CA GLN A 152 15.89 16.54 8.58
C GLN A 152 15.76 16.63 10.11
N ALA A 153 15.17 17.70 10.60
CA ALA A 153 14.79 17.88 11.99
C ALA A 153 13.25 17.83 12.10
N PRO A 154 12.70 17.15 13.11
CA PRO A 154 11.25 17.10 13.32
C PRO A 154 10.65 18.50 13.51
N VAL A 155 9.79 18.94 12.60
CA VAL A 155 9.04 20.21 12.69
C VAL A 155 7.58 19.98 13.09
N SER A 156 7.12 18.75 12.91
CA SER A 156 5.77 18.28 13.26
C SER A 156 5.80 16.76 13.34
N THR A 157 4.92 16.18 14.16
CA THR A 157 4.66 14.73 14.24
C THR A 157 3.47 14.29 13.37
N LEU A 158 2.79 15.24 12.70
CA LEU A 158 1.67 14.95 11.82
C LEU A 158 2.20 14.55 10.43
N ALA A 159 2.35 13.24 10.21
CA ALA A 159 2.75 12.68 8.93
C ALA A 159 1.58 12.65 7.94
N ILE A 160 1.87 12.97 6.69
CA ILE A 160 0.91 12.87 5.58
C ILE A 160 0.74 11.39 5.23
N ALA A 161 -0.51 10.92 5.23
CA ALA A 161 -0.84 9.51 5.06
C ALA A 161 -1.15 9.11 3.60
N GLY A 162 -0.95 10.00 2.64
CA GLY A 162 -1.12 9.68 1.22
C GLY A 162 -2.56 9.74 0.71
N VAL A 163 -3.47 10.39 1.43
CA VAL A 163 -4.86 10.61 1.02
C VAL A 163 -5.15 12.10 1.03
N TYR A 164 -5.69 12.61 -0.09
CA TYR A 164 -5.92 14.04 -0.25
C TYR A 164 -7.26 14.27 -0.95
N TYR A 165 -8.06 15.19 -0.42
CA TYR A 165 -9.22 15.73 -1.11
C TYR A 165 -8.88 17.13 -1.64
N ILE A 166 -9.10 17.35 -2.91
CA ILE A 166 -8.78 18.60 -3.61
C ILE A 166 -10.08 19.26 -4.05
N SER A 167 -10.42 20.40 -3.44
CA SER A 167 -11.61 21.18 -3.78
C SER A 167 -11.36 22.20 -4.88
N ASP A 168 -10.10 22.61 -5.12
CA ASP A 168 -9.68 23.49 -6.19
C ASP A 168 -8.69 22.77 -7.12
N PRO A 169 -9.20 22.02 -8.11
CA PRO A 169 -8.39 21.31 -9.08
C PRO A 169 -7.48 22.20 -9.91
N GLY A 170 -7.99 23.37 -10.33
CA GLY A 170 -7.24 24.30 -11.16
C GLY A 170 -5.96 24.78 -10.47
N LEU A 171 -6.10 25.24 -9.22
CA LEU A 171 -4.95 25.71 -8.43
C LEU A 171 -3.92 24.60 -8.18
N LEU A 172 -4.37 23.34 -7.93
CA LEU A 172 -3.44 22.22 -7.78
C LEU A 172 -2.69 21.95 -9.08
N VAL A 173 -3.38 21.89 -10.22
CA VAL A 173 -2.76 21.65 -11.54
C VAL A 173 -1.74 22.72 -11.88
N ASP A 174 -2.05 24.00 -11.62
CA ASP A 174 -1.12 25.10 -11.81
C ASP A 174 0.09 25.00 -10.88
N SER A 175 -0.12 24.64 -9.62
CA SER A 175 0.95 24.42 -8.63
C SER A 175 1.87 23.27 -9.03
N ILE A 176 1.29 22.15 -9.48
CA ILE A 176 2.05 20.99 -10.00
C ILE A 176 2.84 21.39 -11.24
N SER A 177 2.25 22.15 -12.17
CA SER A 177 2.94 22.60 -13.38
C SER A 177 4.13 23.51 -13.01
N ARG A 178 3.96 24.43 -12.06
CA ARG A 178 5.06 25.26 -11.54
C ARG A 178 6.19 24.43 -10.93
N VAL A 179 5.88 23.38 -10.18
CA VAL A 179 6.88 22.48 -9.58
C VAL A 179 7.65 21.73 -10.68
N VAL A 180 6.96 21.17 -11.67
CA VAL A 180 7.57 20.31 -12.70
C VAL A 180 8.31 21.16 -13.73
N GLU A 181 7.69 22.20 -14.28
CA GLU A 181 8.27 23.06 -15.31
C GLU A 181 9.37 23.99 -14.74
N GLY A 182 9.27 24.36 -13.45
CA GLY A 182 10.28 25.11 -12.72
C GLY A 182 11.46 24.27 -12.22
N ASP A 183 11.47 22.95 -12.49
CA ASP A 183 12.45 21.96 -12.00
C ASP A 183 12.67 22.01 -10.48
N ILE A 184 11.60 22.27 -9.71
CA ILE A 184 11.61 22.33 -8.24
C ILE A 184 11.59 20.90 -7.70
N LYS A 185 12.74 20.42 -7.22
CA LYS A 185 12.89 19.07 -6.67
C LYS A 185 13.26 19.09 -5.19
N THR A 186 12.54 18.33 -4.41
CA THR A 186 12.89 18.04 -3.02
C THR A 186 13.36 16.58 -2.93
N ARG A 187 14.58 16.37 -2.45
CA ARG A 187 15.25 15.06 -2.41
C ARG A 187 15.34 14.36 -3.76
N GLY A 188 15.48 15.11 -4.85
CA GLY A 188 15.66 14.60 -6.21
C GLY A 188 14.36 14.25 -6.94
N GLU A 189 13.20 14.47 -6.34
CA GLU A 189 11.88 14.17 -6.91
C GLU A 189 10.97 15.40 -6.91
N TYR A 190 10.02 15.48 -7.84
CA TYR A 190 8.93 16.45 -7.83
C TYR A 190 7.86 15.99 -6.85
N GLN A 191 7.84 16.60 -5.67
CA GLN A 191 6.95 16.19 -4.58
C GLN A 191 5.58 16.86 -4.65
N LEU A 192 4.52 16.10 -4.36
CA LEU A 192 3.18 16.67 -4.20
C LEU A 192 3.13 17.65 -3.03
N THR A 193 3.91 17.40 -1.98
CA THR A 193 4.06 18.26 -0.80
C THR A 193 4.48 19.67 -1.19
N ASP A 194 5.39 19.82 -2.17
CA ASP A 194 5.84 21.15 -2.65
C ASP A 194 4.73 21.86 -3.42
N ALA A 195 3.94 21.15 -4.24
CA ALA A 195 2.81 21.73 -4.96
C ALA A 195 1.68 22.17 -3.99
N LEU A 196 1.39 21.38 -2.97
CA LEU A 196 0.43 21.75 -1.93
C LEU A 196 0.91 22.94 -1.10
N GLN A 197 2.22 23.07 -0.84
CA GLN A 197 2.80 24.24 -0.20
C GLN A 197 2.56 25.51 -1.03
N LEU A 198 2.70 25.45 -2.37
CA LEU A 198 2.39 26.57 -3.23
C LEU A 198 0.91 26.98 -3.20
N MET A 199 -0.02 26.01 -3.01
CA MET A 199 -1.44 26.32 -2.82
C MET A 199 -1.67 27.08 -1.50
N VAL A 200 -1.02 26.66 -0.41
CA VAL A 200 -1.09 27.36 0.89
C VAL A 200 -0.53 28.77 0.78
N GLU A 201 0.61 28.95 0.11
CA GLU A 201 1.22 30.27 -0.14
C GLU A 201 0.37 31.18 -1.02
N ALA A 202 -0.45 30.61 -1.90
CA ALA A 202 -1.46 31.34 -2.68
C ALA A 202 -2.71 31.69 -1.87
N GLY A 203 -2.78 31.33 -0.59
CA GLY A 203 -3.90 31.63 0.32
C GLY A 203 -5.04 30.62 0.26
N HIS A 204 -4.83 29.43 -0.37
CA HIS A 204 -5.84 28.40 -0.39
C HIS A 204 -5.94 27.69 0.96
N ASP A 205 -7.15 27.57 1.49
CA ASP A 205 -7.40 26.86 2.75
C ASP A 205 -7.30 25.35 2.54
N ILE A 206 -6.38 24.73 3.28
CA ILE A 206 -6.24 23.28 3.37
C ILE A 206 -6.38 22.87 4.84
N GLU A 207 -7.22 21.89 5.09
CA GLU A 207 -7.43 21.31 6.42
C GLU A 207 -6.74 19.95 6.53
N THR A 208 -6.82 19.36 7.73
CA THR A 208 -6.39 17.97 7.93
C THR A 208 -7.54 17.10 8.45
N PHE A 209 -7.43 15.79 8.18
CA PHE A 209 -8.32 14.80 8.78
C PHE A 209 -7.51 13.60 9.27
N PRO A 210 -7.94 12.96 10.37
CA PRO A 210 -7.22 11.81 10.90
C PRO A 210 -7.42 10.58 10.02
N ILE A 211 -6.36 9.79 9.84
CA ILE A 211 -6.39 8.45 9.30
C ILE A 211 -6.36 7.45 10.45
N GLU A 212 -7.40 6.62 10.58
CA GLU A 212 -7.55 5.69 11.70
C GLU A 212 -6.66 4.44 11.54
N GLY A 213 -6.75 3.76 10.40
CA GLY A 213 -5.87 2.67 10.02
C GLY A 213 -4.88 3.16 8.96
N TRP A 214 -3.59 3.00 9.18
CA TRP A 214 -2.55 3.42 8.23
C TRP A 214 -1.44 2.37 8.20
N PHE A 215 -1.29 1.73 7.03
CA PHE A 215 -0.37 0.64 6.84
C PHE A 215 0.48 0.90 5.60
N ASP A 216 1.73 1.27 5.83
CA ASP A 216 2.72 1.45 4.76
C ASP A 216 3.19 0.07 4.29
N CYS A 217 2.92 -0.26 3.03
CA CYS A 217 3.36 -1.50 2.41
C CYS A 217 4.66 -1.31 1.62
N GLY A 218 5.59 -0.46 2.09
CA GLY A 218 6.79 -0.05 1.36
C GLY A 218 7.97 -1.00 1.41
N GLU A 219 8.03 -1.91 2.38
CA GLU A 219 9.13 -2.84 2.61
C GLU A 219 8.62 -4.18 3.16
N PRO A 220 9.40 -5.29 3.09
CA PRO A 220 8.94 -6.62 3.51
C PRO A 220 8.48 -6.70 4.97
N SER A 221 9.20 -6.07 5.90
CA SER A 221 8.83 -6.02 7.32
C SER A 221 7.48 -5.33 7.52
N ALA A 222 7.26 -4.17 6.89
CA ALA A 222 6.01 -3.43 6.95
C ALA A 222 4.85 -4.21 6.31
N LEU A 223 5.11 -4.98 5.23
CA LEU A 223 4.10 -5.84 4.61
C LEU A 223 3.65 -6.96 5.56
N LEU A 224 4.58 -7.57 6.30
CA LEU A 224 4.27 -8.58 7.33
C LEU A 224 3.51 -7.98 8.52
N GLU A 225 3.89 -6.78 8.97
CA GLU A 225 3.17 -6.07 10.03
C GLU A 225 1.75 -5.72 9.59
N THR A 226 1.58 -5.24 8.35
CA THR A 226 0.27 -4.99 7.75
C THR A 226 -0.57 -6.27 7.69
N ASN A 227 0.02 -7.38 7.25
CA ASN A 227 -0.65 -8.68 7.23
C ASN A 227 -1.15 -9.07 8.62
N ARG A 228 -0.31 -8.96 9.64
CA ARG A 228 -0.67 -9.24 11.04
C ARG A 228 -1.82 -8.36 11.53
N ALA A 229 -1.73 -7.05 11.29
CA ALA A 229 -2.73 -6.10 11.75
C ALA A 229 -4.11 -6.31 11.07
N LEU A 230 -4.12 -6.64 9.78
CA LEU A 230 -5.36 -6.90 9.05
C LEU A 230 -5.95 -8.27 9.42
N LEU A 231 -5.12 -9.31 9.59
CA LEU A 231 -5.57 -10.63 10.02
C LEU A 231 -6.19 -10.63 11.42
N ALA A 232 -5.76 -9.74 12.32
CA ALA A 232 -6.36 -9.60 13.66
C ALA A 232 -7.87 -9.29 13.64
N ARG A 233 -8.41 -8.88 12.47
CA ARG A 233 -9.83 -8.59 12.24
C ARG A 233 -10.59 -9.75 11.60
N VAL A 234 -9.89 -10.83 11.24
CA VAL A 234 -10.48 -12.03 10.63
C VAL A 234 -10.93 -12.97 11.73
N GLU A 235 -12.22 -13.19 11.84
CA GLU A 235 -12.83 -14.05 12.85
C GLU A 235 -12.94 -15.51 12.39
N GLU A 236 -13.03 -15.71 11.07
CA GLU A 236 -13.23 -17.04 10.50
C GLU A 236 -11.95 -17.88 10.56
N VAL A 237 -12.06 -19.11 11.10
CA VAL A 237 -10.97 -20.08 11.14
C VAL A 237 -11.27 -21.21 10.14
N PRO A 238 -10.60 -21.24 8.99
CA PRO A 238 -10.86 -22.26 7.98
C PRO A 238 -10.41 -23.64 8.48
N LYS A 239 -11.26 -24.64 8.29
CA LYS A 239 -10.92 -26.04 8.62
C LYS A 239 -10.13 -26.68 7.49
N ARG A 240 -9.00 -27.28 7.81
CA ARG A 240 -8.17 -28.05 6.87
C ARG A 240 -7.87 -29.44 7.48
N PRO A 241 -8.59 -30.51 7.07
CA PRO A 241 -8.42 -31.85 7.62
C PRO A 241 -6.96 -32.31 7.57
N GLY A 242 -6.46 -32.91 8.64
CA GLY A 242 -5.07 -33.35 8.72
C GLY A 242 -4.05 -32.27 9.03
N SER A 243 -4.49 -31.02 9.26
CA SER A 243 -3.62 -29.91 9.59
C SER A 243 -4.14 -29.14 10.81
N ILE A 244 -3.25 -28.42 11.50
CA ILE A 244 -3.58 -27.57 12.65
C ILE A 244 -3.57 -26.12 12.19
N ILE A 245 -4.69 -25.41 12.40
CA ILE A 245 -4.83 -24.01 12.07
C ILE A 245 -4.88 -23.19 13.38
N ILE A 246 -3.96 -22.25 13.54
CA ILE A 246 -3.83 -21.37 14.70
C ILE A 246 -4.18 -19.94 14.28
N PRO A 247 -5.34 -19.40 14.68
CA PRO A 247 -5.75 -18.05 14.30
C PRO A 247 -4.85 -16.95 14.93
N PRO A 248 -4.86 -15.70 14.38
CA PRO A 248 -5.57 -15.30 13.17
C PRO A 248 -4.87 -15.77 11.89
N VAL A 249 -5.64 -16.20 10.91
CA VAL A 249 -5.16 -16.64 9.59
C VAL A 249 -6.17 -16.29 8.51
N TRP A 250 -5.71 -16.14 7.29
CA TRP A 250 -6.53 -16.17 6.11
C TRP A 250 -6.01 -17.21 5.13
N ILE A 251 -6.85 -18.14 4.70
CA ILE A 251 -6.48 -19.23 3.79
C ILE A 251 -7.55 -19.32 2.71
N ASP A 252 -7.17 -19.00 1.48
CA ASP A 252 -8.07 -19.10 0.32
C ASP A 252 -8.65 -20.52 0.20
N GLU A 253 -9.89 -20.60 -0.31
CA GLU A 253 -10.60 -21.89 -0.47
C GLU A 253 -9.83 -22.86 -1.38
N SER A 254 -9.18 -22.33 -2.42
CA SER A 254 -8.40 -23.10 -3.39
C SER A 254 -6.99 -23.46 -2.89
N ALA A 255 -6.54 -22.93 -1.74
CA ALA A 255 -5.24 -23.27 -1.16
C ALA A 255 -5.24 -24.69 -0.56
N ALA A 256 -4.26 -25.49 -0.97
CA ALA A 256 -4.07 -26.85 -0.48
C ALA A 256 -3.14 -26.89 0.73
N ILE A 257 -3.69 -27.20 1.91
CA ILE A 257 -2.94 -27.34 3.15
C ILE A 257 -2.97 -28.81 3.58
N GLN A 258 -1.80 -29.43 3.68
CA GLN A 258 -1.67 -30.84 4.01
C GLN A 258 -0.63 -31.08 5.11
N ASN A 259 -0.99 -31.87 6.14
CA ASN A 259 -0.07 -32.29 7.21
C ASN A 259 0.80 -31.15 7.76
N SER A 260 0.18 -29.99 8.05
CA SER A 260 0.91 -28.75 8.36
C SER A 260 0.32 -28.02 9.56
N ILE A 261 1.11 -27.15 10.19
CA ILE A 261 0.68 -26.22 11.22
C ILE A 261 0.76 -24.82 10.63
N ILE A 262 -0.38 -24.12 10.53
CA ILE A 262 -0.49 -22.81 9.90
C ILE A 262 -0.96 -21.78 10.94
N GLY A 263 -0.19 -20.73 11.10
CA GLY A 263 -0.51 -19.63 12.01
C GLY A 263 0.33 -19.61 13.29
N PRO A 264 0.17 -18.55 14.11
CA PRO A 264 -0.71 -17.39 13.83
C PRO A 264 -0.16 -16.47 12.74
N ASN A 265 -1.01 -15.51 12.30
CA ASN A 265 -0.66 -14.42 11.39
C ASN A 265 -0.19 -14.88 10.00
N VAL A 266 -0.81 -15.91 9.45
CA VAL A 266 -0.49 -16.41 8.12
C VAL A 266 -1.61 -16.09 7.13
N SER A 267 -1.26 -15.57 5.96
CA SER A 267 -2.12 -15.54 4.80
C SER A 267 -1.60 -16.48 3.71
N ALA A 268 -2.48 -17.33 3.17
CA ALA A 268 -2.19 -18.23 2.06
C ALA A 268 -3.17 -17.96 0.92
N ALA A 269 -2.64 -17.42 -0.19
CA ALA A 269 -3.43 -16.97 -1.32
C ALA A 269 -3.89 -18.12 -2.22
N GLY A 270 -4.69 -17.80 -3.25
CA GLY A 270 -5.30 -18.74 -4.16
C GLY A 270 -4.30 -19.69 -4.81
N GLY A 271 -4.62 -20.99 -4.83
CA GLY A 271 -3.78 -22.04 -5.40
C GLY A 271 -2.45 -22.29 -4.67
N ALA A 272 -2.21 -21.67 -3.50
CA ALA A 272 -1.03 -21.94 -2.69
C ALA A 272 -1.03 -23.40 -2.18
N ILE A 273 0.14 -24.03 -2.12
CA ILE A 273 0.32 -25.39 -1.63
C ILE A 273 1.27 -25.36 -0.44
N ILE A 274 0.80 -25.81 0.73
CA ILE A 274 1.64 -25.93 1.93
C ILE A 274 1.53 -27.35 2.45
N LYS A 275 2.66 -28.06 2.48
CA LYS A 275 2.71 -29.46 2.82
C LYS A 275 3.84 -29.78 3.79
N ASP A 276 3.58 -30.65 4.77
CA ASP A 276 4.56 -31.15 5.74
C ASP A 276 5.37 -30.01 6.41
N SER A 277 4.71 -28.87 6.72
CA SER A 277 5.38 -27.62 7.09
C SER A 277 4.76 -26.94 8.31
N ILE A 278 5.55 -26.11 8.98
CA ILE A 278 5.10 -25.18 10.02
C ILE A 278 5.31 -23.77 9.51
N VAL A 279 4.24 -22.97 9.39
CA VAL A 279 4.29 -21.61 8.87
C VAL A 279 3.66 -20.65 9.86
N ARG A 280 4.40 -19.59 10.23
CA ARG A 280 3.99 -18.54 11.18
C ARG A 280 4.36 -17.16 10.68
N ASP A 281 3.57 -16.14 11.05
CA ASP A 281 3.85 -14.73 10.72
C ASP A 281 4.28 -14.51 9.26
N SER A 282 3.63 -15.16 8.30
CA SER A 282 4.12 -15.27 6.92
C SER A 282 3.03 -15.04 5.89
N ILE A 283 3.44 -14.66 4.69
CA ILE A 283 2.59 -14.50 3.51
C ILE A 283 3.02 -15.54 2.48
N VAL A 284 2.08 -16.39 2.03
CA VAL A 284 2.26 -17.33 0.93
C VAL A 284 1.37 -16.88 -0.21
N SER A 285 1.98 -16.37 -1.28
CA SER A 285 1.28 -15.75 -2.41
C SER A 285 0.66 -16.78 -3.36
N GLU A 286 0.01 -16.30 -4.43
CA GLU A 286 -0.73 -17.14 -5.38
C GLU A 286 0.16 -18.22 -6.02
N TYR A 287 -0.35 -19.45 -6.02
CA TYR A 287 0.30 -20.63 -6.61
C TYR A 287 1.72 -20.89 -6.07
N ALA A 288 2.07 -20.33 -4.93
CA ALA A 288 3.34 -20.64 -4.26
C ALA A 288 3.29 -22.03 -3.61
N ALA A 289 4.43 -22.71 -3.56
CA ALA A 289 4.57 -24.02 -2.94
C ALA A 289 5.59 -23.98 -1.79
N VAL A 290 5.19 -24.49 -0.62
CA VAL A 290 6.04 -24.66 0.56
C VAL A 290 5.97 -26.11 1.00
N GLU A 291 7.09 -26.81 1.07
CA GLU A 291 7.15 -28.21 1.44
C GLU A 291 8.31 -28.50 2.40
N ALA A 292 8.03 -29.24 3.46
CA ALA A 292 9.00 -29.74 4.44
C ALA A 292 9.87 -28.63 5.07
N LEU A 293 9.23 -27.51 5.48
CA LEU A 293 9.91 -26.31 6.05
C LEU A 293 9.25 -25.87 7.35
N ILE A 294 10.06 -25.19 8.16
CA ILE A 294 9.60 -24.36 9.27
C ILE A 294 9.89 -22.92 8.88
N LEU A 295 8.84 -22.13 8.66
CA LEU A 295 8.93 -20.73 8.23
C LEU A 295 8.35 -19.80 9.29
N GLN A 296 9.06 -18.71 9.54
CA GLN A 296 8.59 -17.60 10.35
C GLN A 296 9.02 -16.28 9.71
N GLY A 297 8.12 -15.27 9.74
CA GLY A 297 8.43 -13.93 9.21
C GLY A 297 8.80 -13.94 7.72
N SER A 298 8.17 -14.80 6.93
CA SER A 298 8.57 -15.06 5.54
C SER A 298 7.52 -14.60 4.54
N ILE A 299 7.97 -14.18 3.36
CA ILE A 299 7.11 -13.87 2.22
C ILE A 299 7.51 -14.78 1.06
N ILE A 300 6.61 -15.64 0.64
CA ILE A 300 6.79 -16.53 -0.51
C ILE A 300 6.00 -15.95 -1.67
N GLY A 301 6.71 -15.48 -2.70
CA GLY A 301 6.12 -14.78 -3.85
C GLY A 301 5.31 -15.68 -4.76
N ASP A 302 4.58 -15.07 -5.70
CA ASP A 302 3.73 -15.79 -6.65
C ASP A 302 4.51 -16.86 -7.41
N ARG A 303 3.95 -18.08 -7.46
CA ARG A 303 4.53 -19.25 -8.16
C ARG A 303 5.94 -19.63 -7.67
N ALA A 304 6.40 -19.10 -6.55
CA ALA A 304 7.68 -19.47 -5.96
C ALA A 304 7.58 -20.83 -5.27
N THR A 305 8.67 -21.59 -5.28
CA THR A 305 8.76 -22.87 -4.57
C THR A 305 9.86 -22.79 -3.52
N ALA A 306 9.51 -23.12 -2.29
CA ALA A 306 10.41 -23.27 -1.16
C ALA A 306 10.30 -24.70 -0.63
N GLN A 307 11.40 -25.46 -0.69
CA GLN A 307 11.42 -26.87 -0.27
C GLN A 307 12.61 -27.17 0.64
N GLY A 308 12.33 -27.74 1.79
CA GLY A 308 13.32 -28.25 2.72
C GLY A 308 13.78 -29.68 2.35
N ARG A 309 14.86 -30.12 2.99
CA ARG A 309 15.31 -31.51 2.92
C ARG A 309 15.44 -32.05 4.33
N PRO A 310 15.03 -33.30 4.60
CA PRO A 310 15.28 -33.94 5.88
C PRO A 310 16.77 -33.97 6.18
N ALA A 311 17.15 -33.59 7.39
CA ALA A 311 18.51 -33.76 7.88
C ALA A 311 18.63 -35.11 8.60
N SER A 312 19.75 -35.81 8.41
CA SER A 312 20.10 -37.00 9.20
C SER A 312 21.15 -36.61 10.22
N LEU A 313 20.86 -36.84 11.49
CA LEU A 313 21.74 -36.57 12.60
C LEU A 313 22.08 -37.86 13.33
N ASN A 314 23.36 -38.04 13.64
CA ASN A 314 23.83 -39.06 14.56
C ASN A 314 24.59 -38.33 15.68
N VAL A 315 23.92 -38.18 16.83
CA VAL A 315 24.38 -37.35 17.95
C VAL A 315 24.55 -38.26 19.17
N GLY A 316 25.72 -38.21 19.77
CA GLY A 316 26.02 -38.98 20.97
C GLY A 316 25.44 -38.38 22.24
N ASP A 317 25.58 -39.11 23.36
CA ASP A 317 25.08 -38.68 24.67
C ASP A 317 25.71 -37.34 25.10
N SER A 318 24.90 -36.51 25.74
CA SER A 318 25.28 -35.17 26.25
C SER A 318 25.79 -34.19 25.20
N SER A 319 25.47 -34.40 23.93
CA SER A 319 25.81 -33.47 22.84
C SER A 319 24.73 -32.44 22.65
N GLN A 320 25.10 -31.24 22.22
CA GLN A 320 24.21 -30.19 21.79
C GLN A 320 24.47 -29.90 20.31
N VAL A 321 23.42 -29.83 19.51
CA VAL A 321 23.49 -29.48 18.09
C VAL A 321 22.51 -28.34 17.82
N GLU A 322 23.02 -27.24 17.26
CA GLU A 322 22.21 -26.13 16.79
C GLU A 322 22.28 -26.09 15.25
N LEU A 323 21.11 -26.12 14.62
CA LEU A 323 20.97 -26.03 13.16
C LEU A 323 20.56 -24.62 12.81
N ALA A 324 21.36 -23.93 12.02
CA ALA A 324 21.11 -22.56 11.53
C ALA A 324 20.18 -22.56 10.30
#